data_a09d0165b5b9ee5afdf7d1a3e3daf366
#
_entry.id   a09d0165b5b9ee5afdf7d1a3e3daf366
#
_cell.length_a   1.000
_cell.length_b   1.000
_cell.length_c   1.000
_cell.angle_alpha   90.00
_cell.angle_beta   90.00
_cell.angle_gamma   90.00
#
_symmetry.space_group_name_H-M   'P 1'
#
loop_
_entity.id
_entity.type
_entity.pdbx_description
1 polymer ?
#
loop_
_entity_poly.entity_id
_entity_poly.type
_entity_poly.pdbx_seq_one_letter_code
_entity_poly.pdbx_strand_id
1 'polypeptide(L)'
;MAGAHVFTVRFHLGGNWPSNPWGLQGQGEIALEPDFVMVRGRAHRTFRLPNLVEQRLRMVDIINVRTDGPDLRFDVLGVKNDLTVGCTLPDSGAAWRLAAMLPARQTEAFAQAHAEREAFHDRIDYWSPSTPVLWTLLVLNIGIYLLMWLTRRSPPGAAMGSMLGWGWNSQVDAIVRSYQLVAWGANKASLTLHGQPWRLVTSMFLHGGLLHIAFNMLALWQAGQLVERLFGSLRFLTLYMIAGICGSMASVAWNVLTHHDANSVGASGAIFGILGGLLAFIRREHSGVPPTIVKELRASVLPFLLFNLSAGFLYPHTDNACHLGGLVGGFVAGHLLARSLHMPEQRTERRTT
;
A
#
# COMPACT_ATOMS: atom_id res chain seq x y z
N MET A 1 40.14 -19.20 -21.84
CA MET A 1 39.35 -19.11 -20.57
C MET A 1 38.32 -18.01 -20.77
N ALA A 2 37.04 -18.35 -20.93
CA ALA A 2 36.00 -17.33 -21.02
C ALA A 2 35.92 -16.63 -19.65
N GLY A 3 36.15 -15.32 -19.64
CA GLY A 3 36.10 -14.53 -18.40
C GLY A 3 34.73 -14.64 -17.73
N ALA A 4 34.71 -14.82 -16.43
CA ALA A 4 33.47 -14.80 -15.66
C ALA A 4 32.79 -13.44 -15.83
N HIS A 5 31.50 -13.43 -16.21
CA HIS A 5 30.71 -12.21 -16.23
C HIS A 5 30.31 -11.84 -14.80
N VAL A 6 30.81 -10.72 -14.29
CA VAL A 6 30.55 -10.26 -12.92
C VAL A 6 29.62 -9.07 -12.92
N PHE A 7 28.57 -9.14 -12.12
CA PHE A 7 27.59 -8.08 -11.92
C PHE A 7 27.60 -7.61 -10.47
N THR A 8 27.79 -6.31 -10.26
CA THR A 8 27.62 -5.70 -8.94
C THR A 8 26.13 -5.58 -8.63
N VAL A 9 25.72 -6.06 -7.44
CA VAL A 9 24.33 -6.10 -7.01
C VAL A 9 24.18 -5.57 -5.60
N ARG A 10 22.97 -5.21 -5.22
CA ARG A 10 22.58 -4.91 -3.84
C ARG A 10 21.57 -5.94 -3.35
N PHE A 11 21.88 -6.63 -2.26
CA PHE A 11 20.97 -7.53 -1.58
C PHE A 11 20.15 -6.80 -0.53
N HIS A 12 18.89 -7.21 -0.34
CA HIS A 12 17.97 -6.64 0.64
C HIS A 12 17.47 -7.73 1.60
N LEU A 13 17.21 -7.35 2.85
CA LEU A 13 16.58 -8.19 3.87
C LEU A 13 15.25 -7.56 4.29
N GLY A 14 14.18 -8.34 4.24
CA GLY A 14 12.85 -7.91 4.69
C GLY A 14 12.06 -7.07 3.67
N GLY A 15 10.86 -6.67 4.06
CA GLY A 15 9.92 -5.99 3.16
C GLY A 15 9.40 -6.92 2.06
N ASN A 16 9.30 -6.42 0.84
CA ASN A 16 8.86 -7.20 -0.34
C ASN A 16 9.95 -8.10 -0.93
N TRP A 17 11.11 -8.17 -0.29
CA TRP A 17 12.23 -9.00 -0.77
C TRP A 17 12.16 -10.38 -0.16
N PRO A 18 12.42 -11.44 -0.97
CA PRO A 18 12.52 -12.79 -0.44
C PRO A 18 13.67 -12.86 0.57
N SER A 19 13.42 -13.52 1.70
CA SER A 19 14.47 -13.80 2.66
C SER A 19 15.44 -14.81 2.06
N ASN A 20 16.65 -14.38 1.72
CA ASN A 20 17.69 -15.33 1.35
C ASN A 20 18.21 -16.06 2.60
N PRO A 21 18.43 -17.38 2.55
CA PRO A 21 18.81 -18.18 3.72
C PRO A 21 20.21 -17.83 4.22
N TRP A 22 21.00 -17.11 3.42
CA TRP A 22 22.35 -16.70 3.77
C TRP A 22 22.39 -15.37 4.52
N GLY A 23 21.26 -14.64 4.59
CA GLY A 23 21.16 -13.35 5.25
C GLY A 23 22.00 -12.25 4.58
N LEU A 24 22.18 -12.32 3.26
CA LEU A 24 22.94 -11.32 2.50
C LEU A 24 22.24 -9.96 2.53
N GLN A 25 23.02 -8.91 2.77
CA GLN A 25 22.53 -7.52 2.78
C GLN A 25 23.59 -6.55 2.29
N GLY A 26 23.16 -5.49 1.60
CA GLY A 26 24.04 -4.45 1.06
C GLY A 26 24.72 -4.86 -0.24
N GLN A 27 25.88 -4.28 -0.52
CA GLN A 27 26.61 -4.55 -1.76
C GLN A 27 27.13 -5.99 -1.83
N GLY A 28 27.06 -6.57 -3.00
CA GLY A 28 27.58 -7.88 -3.33
C GLY A 28 27.77 -8.06 -4.83
N GLU A 29 28.03 -9.28 -5.24
CA GLU A 29 28.32 -9.65 -6.62
C GLU A 29 27.61 -10.93 -7.01
N ILE A 30 27.20 -11.00 -8.27
CA ILE A 30 26.80 -12.23 -8.95
C ILE A 30 27.74 -12.45 -10.11
N ALA A 31 28.49 -13.55 -10.08
CA ALA A 31 29.39 -13.94 -11.14
C ALA A 31 28.88 -15.20 -11.84
N LEU A 32 28.87 -15.19 -13.17
CA LEU A 32 28.43 -16.30 -14.00
C LEU A 32 29.64 -17.09 -14.50
N GLU A 33 29.67 -18.36 -14.17
CA GLU A 33 30.56 -19.37 -14.72
C GLU A 33 29.74 -20.28 -15.65
N PRO A 34 30.35 -21.10 -16.52
CA PRO A 34 29.60 -21.94 -17.47
C PRO A 34 28.53 -22.82 -16.83
N ASP A 35 28.82 -23.42 -15.67
CA ASP A 35 27.93 -24.37 -14.99
C ASP A 35 27.40 -23.84 -13.66
N PHE A 36 27.84 -22.67 -13.20
CA PHE A 36 27.56 -22.17 -11.87
C PHE A 36 27.28 -20.66 -11.85
N VAL A 37 26.46 -20.28 -10.91
CA VAL A 37 26.26 -18.88 -10.49
C VAL A 37 26.87 -18.70 -9.10
N MET A 38 27.85 -17.83 -9.00
CA MET A 38 28.46 -17.46 -7.73
C MET A 38 27.76 -16.25 -7.17
N VAL A 39 27.22 -16.36 -5.96
CA VAL A 39 26.57 -15.27 -5.24
C VAL A 39 27.44 -14.90 -4.05
N ARG A 40 27.97 -13.69 -4.05
CA ARG A 40 28.88 -13.17 -3.02
C ARG A 40 28.28 -11.95 -2.36
N GLY A 41 28.35 -11.88 -1.04
CA GLY A 41 27.86 -10.74 -0.28
C GLY A 41 28.17 -10.81 1.19
N ARG A 42 27.80 -9.77 1.93
CA ARG A 42 27.96 -9.74 3.38
C ARG A 42 26.70 -10.23 4.04
N ALA A 43 26.82 -11.28 4.88
CA ALA A 43 25.73 -11.74 5.72
C ALA A 43 25.66 -10.93 7.01
N HIS A 44 24.49 -10.40 7.31
CA HIS A 44 24.19 -9.74 8.57
C HIS A 44 23.40 -10.70 9.47
N ARG A 45 23.97 -11.05 10.62
CA ARG A 45 23.30 -11.85 11.66
C ARG A 45 23.16 -11.01 12.92
N THR A 46 22.01 -11.06 13.56
CA THR A 46 21.77 -10.37 14.83
C THR A 46 22.86 -10.73 15.84
N PHE A 47 23.52 -9.72 16.42
CA PHE A 47 24.61 -9.85 17.39
C PHE A 47 25.94 -10.43 16.90
N ARG A 48 26.23 -10.46 15.58
CA ARG A 48 27.55 -10.85 15.03
C ARG A 48 28.03 -9.83 14.01
N LEU A 49 29.36 -9.72 13.88
CA LEU A 49 29.97 -8.91 12.80
C LEU A 49 29.61 -9.48 11.44
N PRO A 50 29.38 -8.62 10.42
CA PRO A 50 29.11 -9.07 9.04
C PRO A 50 30.26 -9.90 8.53
N ASN A 51 29.98 -11.09 8.02
CA ASN A 51 30.98 -11.96 7.38
C ASN A 51 30.69 -12.10 5.89
N LEU A 52 31.77 -12.25 5.11
CA LEU A 52 31.63 -12.54 3.68
C LEU A 52 31.12 -13.96 3.50
N VAL A 53 30.09 -14.08 2.68
CA VAL A 53 29.49 -15.38 2.30
C VAL A 53 29.57 -15.50 0.80
N GLU A 54 30.03 -16.66 0.34
CA GLU A 54 30.06 -17.05 -1.05
C GLU A 54 29.25 -18.34 -1.22
N GLN A 55 28.34 -18.31 -2.18
CA GLN A 55 27.47 -19.45 -2.50
C GLN A 55 27.63 -19.82 -3.97
N ARG A 56 27.82 -21.08 -4.24
CA ARG A 56 27.95 -21.63 -5.59
C ARG A 56 26.69 -22.40 -5.92
N LEU A 57 25.90 -21.90 -6.87
CA LEU A 57 24.65 -22.45 -7.32
C LEU A 57 24.85 -23.08 -8.69
N ARG A 58 24.36 -24.32 -8.90
CA ARG A 58 24.46 -24.92 -10.24
C ARG A 58 23.48 -24.20 -11.19
N MET A 59 23.96 -23.89 -12.40
CA MET A 59 23.14 -23.22 -13.41
C MET A 59 21.86 -24.00 -13.72
N VAL A 60 21.92 -25.33 -13.70
CA VAL A 60 20.76 -26.20 -13.96
C VAL A 60 19.66 -26.16 -12.88
N ASP A 61 19.99 -25.70 -11.67
CA ASP A 61 19.04 -25.59 -10.56
C ASP A 61 18.32 -24.24 -10.54
N ILE A 62 18.73 -23.29 -11.39
CA ILE A 62 18.11 -21.96 -11.48
C ILE A 62 16.89 -22.00 -12.39
N ILE A 63 15.78 -21.48 -11.86
CA ILE A 63 14.48 -21.42 -12.53
C ILE A 63 13.76 -20.11 -12.22
N ASN A 64 12.66 -19.82 -12.93
CA ASN A 64 11.75 -18.74 -12.65
C ASN A 64 12.43 -17.37 -12.58
N VAL A 65 13.41 -17.11 -13.46
CA VAL A 65 14.11 -15.83 -13.55
C VAL A 65 13.12 -14.75 -13.98
N ARG A 66 13.12 -13.63 -13.25
CA ARG A 66 12.24 -12.49 -13.51
C ARG A 66 12.90 -11.17 -13.15
N THR A 67 12.58 -10.14 -13.91
CA THR A 67 13.05 -8.78 -13.67
C THR A 67 11.86 -7.83 -13.47
N ASP A 68 12.04 -6.82 -12.62
CA ASP A 68 11.12 -5.73 -12.43
C ASP A 68 11.95 -4.44 -12.30
N GLY A 69 12.07 -3.70 -13.40
CA GLY A 69 13.03 -2.60 -13.50
C GLY A 69 14.45 -3.06 -13.23
N PRO A 70 15.17 -2.47 -12.25
CA PRO A 70 16.53 -2.87 -11.88
C PRO A 70 16.60 -4.13 -11.00
N ASP A 71 15.44 -4.63 -10.53
CA ASP A 71 15.36 -5.77 -9.63
C ASP A 71 15.36 -7.08 -10.40
N LEU A 72 16.14 -8.04 -9.95
CA LEU A 72 16.21 -9.40 -10.49
C LEU A 72 15.91 -10.40 -9.37
N ARG A 73 15.12 -11.41 -9.70
CA ARG A 73 14.81 -12.53 -8.81
C ARG A 73 14.85 -13.83 -9.58
N PHE A 74 15.33 -14.89 -8.94
CA PHE A 74 15.29 -16.24 -9.48
C PHE A 74 15.12 -17.25 -8.35
N ASP A 75 14.56 -18.40 -8.68
CA ASP A 75 14.37 -19.48 -7.74
C ASP A 75 15.44 -20.57 -7.96
N VAL A 76 15.80 -21.31 -6.91
CA VAL A 76 16.83 -22.36 -6.94
C VAL A 76 16.21 -23.67 -6.47
N LEU A 77 16.27 -24.70 -7.31
CA LEU A 77 15.80 -26.05 -7.02
C LEU A 77 16.71 -26.78 -6.03
N GLY A 78 16.16 -27.71 -5.26
CA GLY A 78 16.93 -28.65 -4.46
C GLY A 78 17.29 -28.23 -3.04
N VAL A 79 16.84 -27.05 -2.59
CA VAL A 79 16.91 -26.64 -1.19
C VAL A 79 15.55 -26.87 -0.51
N LYS A 80 15.54 -27.34 0.73
CA LYS A 80 14.32 -27.52 1.54
C LYS A 80 13.55 -26.17 1.57
N ASN A 81 12.38 -26.11 0.91
CA ASN A 81 11.60 -24.95 0.52
C ASN A 81 12.29 -24.14 -0.61
N ASP A 82 11.57 -23.93 -1.72
CA ASP A 82 12.07 -23.20 -2.90
C ASP A 82 12.76 -21.91 -2.49
N LEU A 83 14.07 -21.85 -2.73
CA LEU A 83 14.89 -20.73 -2.37
C LEU A 83 14.78 -19.64 -3.44
N THR A 84 14.29 -18.45 -3.09
CA THR A 84 14.32 -17.31 -3.99
C THR A 84 15.51 -16.41 -3.66
N VAL A 85 16.32 -16.09 -4.64
CA VAL A 85 17.39 -15.09 -4.58
C VAL A 85 16.89 -13.81 -5.24
N GLY A 86 17.00 -12.70 -4.54
CA GLY A 86 16.60 -11.39 -5.06
C GLY A 86 17.69 -10.34 -4.84
N CYS A 87 17.92 -9.49 -5.85
CA CYS A 87 18.88 -8.39 -5.78
C CYS A 87 18.47 -7.24 -6.70
N THR A 88 18.98 -6.04 -6.42
CA THR A 88 18.87 -4.86 -7.30
C THR A 88 20.19 -4.62 -8.00
N LEU A 89 20.13 -4.42 -9.30
CA LEU A 89 21.27 -4.03 -10.14
C LEU A 89 21.32 -2.50 -10.30
N PRO A 90 22.44 -1.94 -10.80
CA PRO A 90 22.59 -0.49 -10.98
C PRO A 90 21.53 0.15 -11.88
N ASP A 91 21.06 -0.59 -12.89
CA ASP A 91 20.03 -0.16 -13.83
C ASP A 91 19.27 -1.36 -14.41
N SER A 92 18.12 -1.08 -15.05
CA SER A 92 17.26 -2.10 -15.66
C SER A 92 17.94 -2.84 -16.80
N GLY A 93 18.85 -2.19 -17.53
CA GLY A 93 19.61 -2.84 -18.61
C GLY A 93 20.59 -3.88 -18.08
N ALA A 94 21.22 -3.63 -16.92
CA ALA A 94 22.07 -4.59 -16.24
C ALA A 94 21.25 -5.80 -15.75
N ALA A 95 20.03 -5.56 -15.20
CA ALA A 95 19.14 -6.63 -14.79
C ALA A 95 18.71 -7.51 -15.98
N TRP A 96 18.39 -6.91 -17.11
CA TRP A 96 18.06 -7.62 -18.35
C TRP A 96 19.24 -8.44 -18.89
N ARG A 97 20.45 -7.86 -18.89
CA ARG A 97 21.66 -8.59 -19.35
C ARG A 97 21.95 -9.81 -18.47
N LEU A 98 21.85 -9.66 -17.15
CA LEU A 98 22.05 -10.79 -16.24
C LEU A 98 20.96 -11.85 -16.42
N ALA A 99 19.69 -11.44 -16.51
CA ALA A 99 18.56 -12.36 -16.72
C ALA A 99 18.69 -13.16 -18.02
N ALA A 100 19.13 -12.52 -19.12
CA ALA A 100 19.34 -13.17 -20.40
C ALA A 100 20.46 -14.26 -20.40
N MET A 101 21.37 -14.18 -19.43
CA MET A 101 22.43 -15.19 -19.25
C MET A 101 22.06 -16.32 -18.30
N LEU A 102 20.92 -16.21 -17.59
CA LEU A 102 20.41 -17.23 -16.71
C LEU A 102 19.42 -18.15 -17.46
N PRO A 103 19.18 -19.40 -16.97
CA PRO A 103 18.26 -20.31 -17.62
C PRO A 103 16.84 -19.76 -17.72
N ALA A 104 16.23 -19.84 -18.89
CA ALA A 104 14.84 -19.43 -19.13
C ALA A 104 13.79 -20.47 -18.65
N ARG A 105 14.19 -21.45 -17.86
CA ARG A 105 13.30 -22.51 -17.37
C ARG A 105 12.31 -21.95 -16.35
N GLN A 106 11.05 -22.30 -16.51
CA GLN A 106 9.99 -21.94 -15.58
C GLN A 106 9.24 -23.19 -15.12
N THR A 107 8.78 -23.18 -13.87
CA THR A 107 7.81 -24.18 -13.42
C THR A 107 6.42 -23.86 -13.98
N GLU A 108 5.59 -24.89 -14.22
CA GLU A 108 4.20 -24.68 -14.70
C GLU A 108 3.42 -23.74 -13.75
N ALA A 109 3.55 -23.94 -12.44
CA ALA A 109 2.88 -23.10 -11.45
C ALA A 109 3.33 -21.62 -11.53
N PHE A 110 4.61 -21.37 -11.79
CA PHE A 110 5.12 -20.01 -11.96
C PHE A 110 4.63 -19.38 -13.26
N ALA A 111 4.69 -20.12 -14.38
CA ALA A 111 4.24 -19.66 -15.69
C ALA A 111 2.74 -19.35 -15.66
N GLN A 112 1.92 -20.20 -15.04
CA GLN A 112 0.49 -19.95 -14.85
C GLN A 112 0.25 -18.69 -14.00
N ALA A 113 0.91 -18.58 -12.84
CA ALA A 113 0.76 -17.41 -11.97
C ALA A 113 1.22 -16.11 -12.66
N HIS A 114 2.24 -16.17 -13.51
CA HIS A 114 2.70 -15.01 -14.28
C HIS A 114 1.66 -14.62 -15.34
N ALA A 115 1.17 -15.57 -16.13
CA ALA A 115 0.12 -15.32 -17.11
C ALA A 115 -1.17 -14.79 -16.48
N GLU A 116 -1.57 -15.30 -15.30
CA GLU A 116 -2.71 -14.78 -14.56
C GLU A 116 -2.51 -13.31 -14.13
N ARG A 117 -1.29 -12.93 -13.69
CA ARG A 117 -0.97 -11.54 -13.34
C ARG A 117 -1.02 -10.62 -14.56
N GLU A 118 -0.38 -11.00 -15.66
CA GLU A 118 -0.38 -10.21 -16.89
C GLU A 118 -1.82 -10.00 -17.39
N ALA A 119 -2.59 -11.07 -17.53
CA ALA A 119 -3.99 -11.00 -17.94
C ALA A 119 -4.86 -10.15 -16.97
N PHE A 120 -4.54 -10.13 -15.70
CA PHE A 120 -5.22 -9.28 -14.74
C PHE A 120 -4.84 -7.80 -14.92
N HIS A 121 -3.57 -7.49 -15.11
CA HIS A 121 -3.11 -6.12 -15.37
C HIS A 121 -3.69 -5.57 -16.67
N ASP A 122 -3.66 -6.35 -17.75
CA ASP A 122 -4.27 -5.95 -19.05
C ASP A 122 -5.76 -5.64 -18.90
N ARG A 123 -6.49 -6.44 -18.11
CA ARG A 123 -7.91 -6.18 -17.83
C ARG A 123 -8.13 -4.88 -17.07
N ILE A 124 -7.32 -4.63 -16.06
CA ILE A 124 -7.41 -3.39 -15.28
C ILE A 124 -7.06 -2.19 -16.16
N ASP A 125 -6.00 -2.28 -16.96
CA ASP A 125 -5.57 -1.22 -17.87
C ASP A 125 -6.63 -0.90 -18.92
N TYR A 126 -7.30 -1.93 -19.45
CA TYR A 126 -8.41 -1.74 -20.37
C TYR A 126 -9.60 -1.02 -19.73
N TRP A 127 -10.01 -1.42 -18.52
CA TRP A 127 -11.20 -0.88 -17.87
C TRP A 127 -11.00 0.47 -17.19
N SER A 128 -9.79 0.76 -16.70
CA SER A 128 -9.50 1.95 -15.91
C SER A 128 -8.00 2.29 -15.96
N PRO A 129 -7.54 2.89 -17.07
CA PRO A 129 -6.10 3.18 -17.29
C PRO A 129 -5.57 4.28 -16.36
N SER A 130 -6.44 5.06 -15.73
CA SER A 130 -6.07 6.20 -14.91
C SER A 130 -6.86 6.24 -13.60
N THR A 131 -6.36 7.02 -12.64
CA THR A 131 -6.95 7.19 -11.30
C THR A 131 -7.18 8.67 -10.97
N PRO A 132 -8.05 9.38 -11.72
CA PRO A 132 -8.22 10.82 -11.56
C PRO A 132 -8.85 11.22 -10.21
N VAL A 133 -9.76 10.41 -9.67
CA VAL A 133 -10.39 10.69 -8.37
C VAL A 133 -9.41 10.55 -7.23
N LEU A 134 -8.54 9.54 -7.25
CA LEU A 134 -7.46 9.40 -6.28
C LEU A 134 -6.59 10.65 -6.25
N TRP A 135 -6.11 11.11 -7.42
CA TRP A 135 -5.28 12.32 -7.48
C TRP A 135 -6.03 13.55 -7.01
N THR A 136 -7.31 13.68 -7.33
CA THR A 136 -8.16 14.78 -6.85
C THR A 136 -8.27 14.74 -5.32
N LEU A 137 -8.52 13.58 -4.71
CA LEU A 137 -8.59 13.43 -3.27
C LEU A 137 -7.26 13.74 -2.58
N LEU A 138 -6.13 13.29 -3.15
CA LEU A 138 -4.79 13.64 -2.62
C LEU A 138 -4.55 15.14 -2.64
N VAL A 139 -4.77 15.79 -3.78
CA VAL A 139 -4.59 17.24 -3.95
C VAL A 139 -5.52 18.02 -3.02
N LEU A 140 -6.78 17.62 -2.88
CA LEU A 140 -7.74 18.26 -2.00
C LEU A 140 -7.32 18.18 -0.53
N ASN A 141 -6.93 16.99 -0.05
CA ASN A 141 -6.49 16.82 1.34
C ASN A 141 -5.23 17.63 1.63
N ILE A 142 -4.22 17.57 0.75
CA ILE A 142 -2.97 18.32 0.89
C ILE A 142 -3.25 19.83 0.82
N GLY A 143 -4.08 20.27 -0.12
CA GLY A 143 -4.44 21.69 -0.28
C GLY A 143 -5.16 22.24 0.93
N ILE A 144 -6.14 21.51 1.48
CA ILE A 144 -6.84 21.91 2.72
C ILE A 144 -5.85 21.97 3.89
N TYR A 145 -4.98 20.98 4.04
CA TYR A 145 -3.97 20.98 5.10
C TYR A 145 -3.03 22.18 5.00
N LEU A 146 -2.54 22.48 3.80
CA LEU A 146 -1.67 23.66 3.56
C LEU A 146 -2.42 24.96 3.85
N LEU A 147 -3.68 25.08 3.45
CA LEU A 147 -4.49 26.26 3.74
C LEU A 147 -4.72 26.42 5.24
N MET A 148 -5.02 25.34 5.96
CA MET A 148 -5.10 25.36 7.41
C MET A 148 -3.77 25.78 8.06
N TRP A 149 -2.66 25.31 7.53
CA TRP A 149 -1.33 25.67 8.01
C TRP A 149 -1.00 27.14 7.77
N LEU A 150 -1.29 27.68 6.59
CA LEU A 150 -1.07 29.07 6.22
C LEU A 150 -1.96 30.04 7.03
N THR A 151 -3.18 29.63 7.36
CA THR A 151 -4.15 30.45 8.12
C THR A 151 -4.05 30.27 9.64
N ARG A 152 -3.11 29.42 10.10
CA ARG A 152 -2.91 29.15 11.52
C ARG A 152 -2.40 30.41 12.23
N ARG A 153 -3.17 30.87 13.20
CA ARG A 153 -2.74 31.91 14.13
C ARG A 153 -1.93 31.29 15.24
N SER A 154 -0.60 31.24 15.10
CA SER A 154 0.29 30.76 16.17
C SER A 154 0.41 31.85 17.25
N PRO A 155 0.39 31.49 18.54
CA PRO A 155 0.69 32.44 19.60
C PRO A 155 2.12 32.97 19.44
N PRO A 156 2.38 34.25 19.86
CA PRO A 156 3.73 34.79 19.83
C PRO A 156 4.71 33.88 20.58
N GLY A 157 5.84 33.54 19.95
CA GLY A 157 6.87 32.70 20.56
C GLY A 157 6.69 31.19 20.32
N ALA A 158 5.71 30.76 19.50
CA ALA A 158 5.59 29.36 19.11
C ALA A 158 6.81 28.88 18.31
N ALA A 159 7.47 27.83 18.79
CA ALA A 159 8.61 27.24 18.11
C ALA A 159 8.20 26.61 16.78
N MET A 160 9.14 26.55 15.80
CA MET A 160 8.91 25.95 14.48
C MET A 160 8.38 24.50 14.54
N GLY A 161 8.74 23.74 15.57
CA GLY A 161 8.22 22.40 15.81
C GLY A 161 6.71 22.36 16.09
N SER A 162 6.14 23.38 16.72
CA SER A 162 4.69 23.51 16.91
C SER A 162 3.98 23.86 15.60
N MET A 163 4.65 24.60 14.71
CA MET A 163 4.13 24.95 13.37
C MET A 163 4.02 23.70 12.47
N LEU A 164 4.97 22.77 12.56
CA LEU A 164 4.96 21.50 11.80
C LEU A 164 4.07 20.42 12.42
N GLY A 165 3.48 20.66 13.60
CA GLY A 165 2.70 19.65 14.32
C GLY A 165 3.56 18.64 15.09
N TRP A 166 4.86 18.88 15.21
CA TRP A 166 5.82 18.03 15.92
C TRP A 166 6.10 18.47 17.37
N GLY A 167 5.58 19.65 17.76
CA GLY A 167 5.75 20.15 19.10
C GLY A 167 4.86 19.40 20.11
N TRP A 168 5.44 18.53 20.91
CA TRP A 168 4.77 17.81 21.99
C TRP A 168 4.59 18.66 23.26
N ASN A 169 4.95 19.93 23.25
CA ASN A 169 5.41 20.62 24.46
C ASN A 169 4.57 21.79 24.97
N SER A 170 3.39 22.08 24.39
CA SER A 170 2.50 22.98 25.11
C SER A 170 1.04 22.55 25.02
N GLN A 171 0.39 22.49 26.16
CA GLN A 171 -1.08 22.33 26.24
C GLN A 171 -1.77 23.43 25.42
N VAL A 172 -1.19 24.61 25.35
CA VAL A 172 -1.67 25.75 24.58
C VAL A 172 -1.70 25.43 23.08
N ASP A 173 -0.65 24.81 22.51
CA ASP A 173 -0.64 24.44 21.09
C ASP A 173 -1.67 23.35 20.76
N ALA A 174 -1.90 22.40 21.66
CA ALA A 174 -2.92 21.38 21.49
C ALA A 174 -4.34 22.01 21.52
N ILE A 175 -4.58 22.95 22.42
CA ILE A 175 -5.84 23.68 22.53
C ILE A 175 -6.08 24.53 21.28
N VAL A 176 -5.12 25.34 20.83
CA VAL A 176 -5.23 26.18 19.63
C VAL A 176 -5.51 25.31 18.40
N ARG A 177 -4.83 24.18 18.27
CA ARG A 177 -5.06 23.23 17.17
C ARG A 177 -6.47 22.64 17.22
N SER A 178 -6.94 22.26 18.40
CA SER A 178 -8.30 21.75 18.59
C SER A 178 -9.34 22.78 18.15
N TYR A 179 -9.22 24.03 18.57
CA TYR A 179 -10.11 25.11 18.13
C TYR A 179 -10.08 25.35 16.62
N GLN A 180 -8.88 25.33 16.02
CA GLN A 180 -8.75 25.47 14.58
C GLN A 180 -9.46 24.34 13.84
N LEU A 181 -9.25 23.06 14.25
CA LEU A 181 -9.92 21.91 13.66
C LEU A 181 -11.44 22.02 13.75
N VAL A 182 -11.97 22.43 14.91
CA VAL A 182 -13.42 22.64 15.09
C VAL A 182 -13.94 23.75 14.18
N ALA A 183 -13.21 24.85 14.07
CA ALA A 183 -13.59 25.97 13.19
C ALA A 183 -13.61 25.56 11.71
N TRP A 184 -12.71 24.66 11.28
CA TRP A 184 -12.65 24.12 9.93
C TRP A 184 -13.62 22.97 9.67
N GLY A 185 -14.31 22.45 10.68
CA GLY A 185 -15.35 21.44 10.51
C GLY A 185 -14.98 20.02 10.96
N ALA A 186 -14.13 19.91 12.00
CA ALA A 186 -13.90 18.63 12.66
C ALA A 186 -15.22 18.02 13.14
N ASN A 187 -15.36 16.71 13.02
CA ASN A 187 -16.50 15.97 13.53
C ASN A 187 -16.41 15.93 15.07
N LYS A 188 -17.37 16.56 15.71
CA LYS A 188 -17.52 16.66 17.16
C LYS A 188 -18.96 16.36 17.51
N ALA A 189 -19.21 15.34 18.36
CA ALA A 189 -20.54 14.79 18.60
C ALA A 189 -21.54 15.88 19.03
N SER A 190 -21.13 16.79 19.96
CA SER A 190 -21.94 17.88 20.44
C SER A 190 -22.38 18.88 19.34
N LEU A 191 -21.56 19.09 18.31
CA LEU A 191 -21.89 19.99 17.21
C LEU A 191 -22.60 19.27 16.07
N THR A 192 -22.14 18.08 15.74
CA THR A 192 -22.69 17.28 14.63
C THR A 192 -24.16 16.94 14.86
N LEU A 193 -24.52 16.58 16.10
CA LEU A 193 -25.91 16.25 16.48
C LEU A 193 -26.78 17.47 16.69
N HIS A 194 -26.20 18.67 16.93
CA HIS A 194 -26.94 19.89 17.16
C HIS A 194 -26.86 20.84 15.96
N GLY A 195 -27.21 20.33 14.78
CA GLY A 195 -27.44 21.15 13.58
C GLY A 195 -26.26 21.31 12.63
N GLN A 196 -25.15 20.59 12.84
CA GLN A 196 -23.99 20.67 11.97
C GLN A 196 -23.57 19.32 11.33
N PRO A 197 -24.53 18.56 10.68
CA PRO A 197 -24.27 17.23 10.14
C PRO A 197 -23.24 17.23 8.99
N TRP A 198 -22.99 18.37 8.36
CA TRP A 198 -21.95 18.55 7.34
C TRP A 198 -20.53 18.21 7.84
N ARG A 199 -20.31 18.20 9.17
CA ARG A 199 -19.06 17.81 9.81
C ARG A 199 -18.71 16.35 9.59
N LEU A 200 -19.70 15.49 9.33
CA LEU A 200 -19.46 14.09 8.93
C LEU A 200 -18.63 13.99 7.64
N VAL A 201 -18.74 14.98 6.76
CA VAL A 201 -18.01 15.02 5.48
C VAL A 201 -16.73 15.85 5.60
N THR A 202 -16.81 17.08 6.15
CA THR A 202 -15.65 17.98 6.18
C THR A 202 -14.49 17.41 7.00
N SER A 203 -14.79 16.71 8.09
CA SER A 203 -13.78 16.07 8.93
C SER A 203 -12.89 15.08 8.19
N MET A 204 -13.40 14.46 7.13
CA MET A 204 -12.66 13.50 6.31
C MET A 204 -11.46 14.13 5.56
N PHE A 205 -11.44 15.45 5.42
CA PHE A 205 -10.41 16.20 4.70
C PHE A 205 -9.49 17.01 5.62
N LEU A 206 -9.74 16.99 6.93
CA LEU A 206 -8.95 17.71 7.92
C LEU A 206 -7.89 16.82 8.54
N HIS A 207 -6.72 17.35 8.85
CA HIS A 207 -5.64 16.59 9.46
C HIS A 207 -5.00 17.34 10.63
N GLY A 208 -4.80 16.62 11.73
CA GLY A 208 -4.29 17.19 12.98
C GLY A 208 -2.79 17.48 13.01
N GLY A 209 -2.00 17.02 12.01
CA GLY A 209 -0.55 17.25 11.94
C GLY A 209 0.09 16.63 10.72
N LEU A 210 1.38 16.97 10.48
CA LEU A 210 2.12 16.57 9.29
C LEU A 210 2.24 15.04 9.15
N LEU A 211 2.57 14.33 10.22
CA LEU A 211 2.67 12.86 10.17
C LEU A 211 1.31 12.23 9.91
N HIS A 212 0.23 12.80 10.49
CA HIS A 212 -1.12 12.30 10.28
C HIS A 212 -1.53 12.39 8.80
N ILE A 213 -1.33 13.55 8.15
CA ILE A 213 -1.62 13.66 6.72
C ILE A 213 -0.68 12.81 5.87
N ALA A 214 0.62 12.75 6.20
CA ALA A 214 1.59 11.97 5.43
C ALA A 214 1.22 10.49 5.38
N PHE A 215 0.90 9.88 6.53
CA PHE A 215 0.47 8.48 6.58
C PHE A 215 -0.87 8.24 5.88
N ASN A 216 -1.84 9.16 6.04
CA ASN A 216 -3.11 9.05 5.33
C ASN A 216 -2.92 9.13 3.80
N MET A 217 -2.13 10.09 3.31
CA MET A 217 -1.91 10.24 1.86
C MET A 217 -1.12 9.06 1.28
N LEU A 218 -0.13 8.54 2.02
CA LEU A 218 0.59 7.33 1.61
C LEU A 218 -0.36 6.12 1.52
N ALA A 219 -1.19 5.90 2.53
CA ALA A 219 -2.15 4.80 2.55
C ALA A 219 -3.23 4.97 1.46
N LEU A 220 -3.74 6.18 1.27
CA LEU A 220 -4.69 6.50 0.21
C LEU A 220 -4.09 6.28 -1.18
N TRP A 221 -2.85 6.71 -1.39
CA TRP A 221 -2.14 6.51 -2.65
C TRP A 221 -1.93 5.02 -2.96
N GLN A 222 -1.45 4.23 -1.98
CA GLN A 222 -1.19 2.80 -2.18
C GLN A 222 -2.48 2.00 -2.43
N ALA A 223 -3.49 2.17 -1.58
CA ALA A 223 -4.75 1.41 -1.72
C ALA A 223 -5.64 1.96 -2.84
N GLY A 224 -5.68 3.28 -2.98
CA GLY A 224 -6.58 3.96 -3.91
C GLY A 224 -6.28 3.67 -5.38
N GLN A 225 -5.00 3.53 -5.76
CA GLN A 225 -4.63 3.19 -7.14
C GLN A 225 -5.31 1.90 -7.62
N LEU A 226 -5.21 0.85 -6.84
CA LEU A 226 -5.83 -0.42 -7.19
C LEU A 226 -7.36 -0.35 -7.09
N VAL A 227 -7.89 0.22 -6.00
CA VAL A 227 -9.33 0.20 -5.74
C VAL A 227 -10.08 1.08 -6.75
N GLU A 228 -9.56 2.26 -7.13
CA GLU A 228 -10.17 3.07 -8.18
C GLU A 228 -10.18 2.35 -9.52
N ARG A 229 -9.11 1.65 -9.88
CA ARG A 229 -9.03 0.89 -11.13
C ARG A 229 -10.00 -0.31 -11.15
N LEU A 230 -10.19 -0.98 -10.01
CA LEU A 230 -11.13 -2.09 -9.88
C LEU A 230 -12.60 -1.64 -9.93
N PHE A 231 -12.94 -0.55 -9.28
CA PHE A 231 -14.31 -0.06 -9.17
C PHE A 231 -14.70 0.93 -10.30
N GLY A 232 -13.72 1.63 -10.86
CA GLY A 232 -13.91 2.82 -11.69
C GLY A 232 -14.12 4.08 -10.85
N SER A 233 -13.79 5.25 -11.40
CA SER A 233 -13.66 6.52 -10.67
C SER A 233 -14.92 6.93 -9.90
N LEU A 234 -16.11 6.84 -10.53
CA LEU A 234 -17.34 7.26 -9.84
C LEU A 234 -17.70 6.34 -8.67
N ARG A 235 -17.58 5.02 -8.85
CA ARG A 235 -17.85 4.06 -7.77
C ARG A 235 -16.81 4.14 -6.66
N PHE A 236 -15.56 4.41 -7.01
CA PHE A 236 -14.49 4.65 -6.03
C PHE A 236 -14.79 5.89 -5.17
N LEU A 237 -15.21 7.02 -5.79
CA LEU A 237 -15.62 8.22 -5.05
C LEU A 237 -16.82 7.92 -4.13
N THR A 238 -17.82 7.23 -4.65
CA THR A 238 -19.01 6.86 -3.87
C THR A 238 -18.62 5.97 -2.68
N LEU A 239 -17.76 4.98 -2.91
CA LEU A 239 -17.22 4.10 -1.86
C LEU A 239 -16.47 4.90 -0.78
N TYR A 240 -15.56 5.80 -1.20
CA TYR A 240 -14.81 6.68 -0.30
C TYR A 240 -15.73 7.54 0.57
N MET A 241 -16.74 8.17 -0.05
CA MET A 241 -17.69 9.04 0.65
C MET A 241 -18.58 8.28 1.63
N ILE A 242 -19.18 7.16 1.21
CA ILE A 242 -20.02 6.33 2.08
C ILE A 242 -19.19 5.81 3.26
N ALA A 243 -18.03 5.26 2.99
CA ALA A 243 -17.15 4.73 4.03
C ALA A 243 -16.72 5.78 5.05
N GLY A 244 -16.32 6.96 4.58
CA GLY A 244 -15.93 8.06 5.45
C GLY A 244 -17.08 8.58 6.31
N ILE A 245 -18.29 8.71 5.74
CA ILE A 245 -19.49 9.09 6.48
C ILE A 245 -19.83 8.01 7.54
N CYS A 246 -19.82 6.72 7.19
CA CYS A 246 -20.04 5.64 8.14
C CYS A 246 -19.01 5.66 9.28
N GLY A 247 -17.75 5.92 8.96
CA GLY A 247 -16.70 6.12 9.95
C GLY A 247 -16.98 7.30 10.88
N SER A 248 -17.31 8.46 10.31
CA SER A 248 -17.66 9.65 11.08
C SER A 248 -18.89 9.44 11.96
N MET A 249 -19.89 8.71 11.50
CA MET A 249 -21.08 8.35 12.30
C MET A 249 -20.72 7.40 13.45
N ALA A 250 -19.89 6.40 13.19
CA ALA A 250 -19.41 5.48 14.24
C ALA A 250 -18.60 6.22 15.31
N SER A 251 -17.78 7.19 14.93
CA SER A 251 -17.07 8.09 15.85
C SER A 251 -18.05 8.88 16.73
N VAL A 252 -19.06 9.50 16.13
CA VAL A 252 -20.11 10.21 16.90
C VAL A 252 -20.81 9.29 17.88
N ALA A 253 -21.26 8.12 17.42
CA ALA A 253 -21.91 7.13 18.28
C ALA A 253 -21.03 6.69 19.45
N TRP A 254 -19.73 6.43 19.19
CA TRP A 254 -18.79 6.08 20.23
C TRP A 254 -18.60 7.19 21.26
N ASN A 255 -18.42 8.45 20.80
CA ASN A 255 -18.29 9.61 21.69
C ASN A 255 -19.53 9.78 22.57
N VAL A 256 -20.72 9.61 22.04
CA VAL A 256 -21.99 9.66 22.83
C VAL A 256 -22.05 8.54 23.86
N LEU A 257 -21.76 7.29 23.46
CA LEU A 257 -21.82 6.13 24.35
C LEU A 257 -20.79 6.18 25.48
N THR A 258 -19.65 6.76 25.22
CA THR A 258 -18.54 6.85 26.21
C THR A 258 -18.52 8.19 26.95
N HIS A 259 -19.50 9.08 26.72
CA HIS A 259 -19.58 10.42 27.29
C HIS A 259 -18.32 11.28 27.03
N HIS A 260 -17.68 11.05 25.88
CA HIS A 260 -16.59 11.89 25.39
C HIS A 260 -17.12 12.84 24.32
N ASP A 261 -16.35 13.90 24.06
CA ASP A 261 -16.68 14.85 22.99
C ASP A 261 -15.38 15.25 22.27
N ALA A 262 -14.63 14.20 21.84
CA ALA A 262 -13.36 14.37 21.14
C ALA A 262 -13.58 14.80 19.68
N ASN A 263 -12.62 15.53 19.13
CA ASN A 263 -12.61 15.89 17.72
C ASN A 263 -12.12 14.68 16.91
N SER A 264 -12.92 14.26 15.92
CA SER A 264 -12.52 13.26 14.93
C SER A 264 -12.21 13.96 13.59
N VAL A 265 -11.03 13.68 13.03
CA VAL A 265 -10.55 14.22 11.75
C VAL A 265 -9.66 13.23 11.03
N GLY A 266 -9.62 13.29 9.72
CA GLY A 266 -8.72 12.51 8.86
C GLY A 266 -9.45 11.68 7.81
N ALA A 267 -8.75 11.38 6.74
CA ALA A 267 -9.21 10.51 5.66
C ALA A 267 -9.26 9.03 6.05
N SER A 268 -8.75 8.67 7.24
CA SER A 268 -8.50 7.28 7.63
C SER A 268 -9.75 6.41 7.65
N GLY A 269 -10.91 6.92 8.12
CA GLY A 269 -12.17 6.19 8.06
C GLY A 269 -12.55 5.78 6.63
N ALA A 270 -12.41 6.70 5.68
CA ALA A 270 -12.63 6.40 4.26
C ALA A 270 -11.57 5.43 3.70
N ILE A 271 -10.30 5.57 4.10
CA ILE A 271 -9.20 4.67 3.70
C ILE A 271 -9.45 3.23 4.19
N PHE A 272 -9.84 3.06 5.46
CA PHE A 272 -10.25 1.75 5.96
C PHE A 272 -11.45 1.22 5.18
N GLY A 273 -12.35 2.09 4.77
CA GLY A 273 -13.51 1.71 3.98
C GLY A 273 -13.19 1.28 2.56
N ILE A 274 -12.26 1.93 1.85
CA ILE A 274 -11.84 1.44 0.52
C ILE A 274 -11.14 0.08 0.61
N LEU A 275 -10.42 -0.20 1.70
CA LEU A 275 -9.86 -1.53 1.98
C LEU A 275 -10.96 -2.55 2.32
N GLY A 276 -12.00 -2.15 3.07
CA GLY A 276 -13.20 -2.95 3.29
C GLY A 276 -13.91 -3.29 1.97
N GLY A 277 -14.06 -2.30 1.09
CA GLY A 277 -14.60 -2.48 -0.26
C GLY A 277 -13.77 -3.44 -1.12
N LEU A 278 -12.44 -3.34 -1.05
CA LEU A 278 -11.54 -4.28 -1.71
C LEU A 278 -11.74 -5.71 -1.20
N LEU A 279 -11.84 -5.90 0.13
CA LEU A 279 -12.10 -7.22 0.72
C LEU A 279 -13.45 -7.79 0.27
N ALA A 280 -14.49 -6.96 0.17
CA ALA A 280 -15.79 -7.37 -0.35
C ALA A 280 -15.69 -7.77 -1.84
N PHE A 281 -14.96 -7.01 -2.63
CA PHE A 281 -14.76 -7.24 -4.06
C PHE A 281 -14.07 -8.58 -4.34
N ILE A 282 -12.94 -8.86 -3.67
CA ILE A 282 -12.17 -10.11 -3.90
C ILE A 282 -12.85 -11.36 -3.32
N ARG A 283 -13.92 -11.22 -2.56
CA ARG A 283 -14.74 -12.35 -2.09
C ARG A 283 -15.84 -12.77 -3.07
N ARG A 284 -16.10 -11.96 -4.10
CA ARG A 284 -17.16 -12.30 -5.09
C ARG A 284 -16.66 -13.38 -6.02
N GLU A 285 -17.48 -14.40 -6.23
CA GLU A 285 -17.19 -15.54 -7.12
C GLU A 285 -16.92 -15.10 -8.57
N HIS A 286 -17.56 -14.04 -9.02
CA HIS A 286 -17.46 -13.52 -10.40
C HIS A 286 -16.73 -12.16 -10.47
N SER A 287 -15.76 -11.91 -9.58
CA SER A 287 -14.98 -10.66 -9.62
C SER A 287 -14.07 -10.55 -10.85
N GLY A 288 -13.68 -11.68 -11.43
CA GLY A 288 -12.67 -11.75 -12.50
C GLY A 288 -11.24 -11.60 -11.98
N VAL A 289 -11.02 -11.59 -10.65
CA VAL A 289 -9.68 -11.55 -10.04
C VAL A 289 -9.15 -12.98 -9.90
N PRO A 290 -7.97 -13.29 -10.43
CA PRO A 290 -7.36 -14.62 -10.29
C PRO A 290 -7.10 -15.00 -8.82
N PRO A 291 -7.16 -16.31 -8.47
CA PRO A 291 -6.90 -16.77 -7.09
C PRO A 291 -5.51 -16.37 -6.56
N THR A 292 -4.50 -16.34 -7.42
CA THR A 292 -3.14 -15.88 -7.09
C THR A 292 -3.14 -14.44 -6.60
N ILE A 293 -3.80 -13.55 -7.33
CA ILE A 293 -3.95 -12.13 -6.97
C ILE A 293 -4.77 -11.96 -5.68
N VAL A 294 -5.87 -12.73 -5.54
CA VAL A 294 -6.67 -12.71 -4.30
C VAL A 294 -5.83 -13.08 -3.08
N LYS A 295 -4.97 -14.10 -3.20
CA LYS A 295 -4.05 -14.51 -2.14
C LYS A 295 -3.04 -13.40 -1.78
N GLU A 296 -2.44 -12.77 -2.78
CA GLU A 296 -1.49 -11.67 -2.61
C GLU A 296 -2.14 -10.44 -1.94
N LEU A 297 -3.32 -10.05 -2.41
CA LEU A 297 -4.08 -8.93 -1.84
C LEU A 297 -4.47 -9.18 -0.37
N ARG A 298 -4.94 -10.40 -0.07
CA ARG A 298 -5.26 -10.76 1.34
C ARG A 298 -4.01 -10.73 2.21
N ALA A 299 -2.88 -11.25 1.71
CA ALA A 299 -1.62 -11.25 2.44
C ALA A 299 -1.08 -9.85 2.72
N SER A 300 -1.43 -8.84 1.93
CA SER A 300 -1.04 -7.45 2.13
C SER A 300 -2.05 -6.67 2.96
N VAL A 301 -3.35 -6.79 2.64
CA VAL A 301 -4.41 -5.97 3.25
C VAL A 301 -4.70 -6.36 4.70
N LEU A 302 -4.77 -7.66 5.00
CA LEU A 302 -5.12 -8.11 6.36
C LEU A 302 -4.09 -7.71 7.42
N PRO A 303 -2.77 -7.92 7.23
CA PRO A 303 -1.77 -7.46 8.19
C PRO A 303 -1.77 -5.93 8.35
N PHE A 304 -1.96 -5.18 7.25
CA PHE A 304 -2.06 -3.72 7.29
C PHE A 304 -3.24 -3.27 8.16
N LEU A 305 -4.43 -3.84 7.96
CA LEU A 305 -5.61 -3.53 8.78
C LEU A 305 -5.40 -3.90 10.24
N LEU A 306 -4.90 -5.10 10.52
CA LEU A 306 -4.64 -5.56 11.89
C LEU A 306 -3.60 -4.67 12.59
N PHE A 307 -2.51 -4.35 11.91
CA PHE A 307 -1.47 -3.47 12.45
C PHE A 307 -2.04 -2.09 12.81
N ASN A 308 -2.76 -1.44 11.88
CA ASN A 308 -3.28 -0.09 12.10
C ASN A 308 -4.39 -0.06 13.17
N LEU A 309 -5.28 -1.07 13.20
CA LEU A 309 -6.26 -1.18 14.28
C LEU A 309 -5.60 -1.42 15.64
N SER A 310 -4.59 -2.31 15.70
CA SER A 310 -3.85 -2.58 16.94
C SER A 310 -3.05 -1.36 17.38
N ALA A 311 -2.35 -0.68 16.46
CA ALA A 311 -1.63 0.55 16.75
C ALA A 311 -2.56 1.64 17.28
N GLY A 312 -3.80 1.72 16.79
CA GLY A 312 -4.80 2.65 17.27
C GLY A 312 -5.18 2.50 18.74
N PHE A 313 -4.98 1.33 19.35
CA PHE A 313 -5.13 1.15 20.80
C PHE A 313 -3.90 1.60 21.59
N LEU A 314 -2.73 1.63 20.95
CA LEU A 314 -1.47 2.02 21.59
C LEU A 314 -1.22 3.53 21.51
N TYR A 315 -1.69 4.18 20.45
CA TYR A 315 -1.52 5.63 20.27
C TYR A 315 -2.74 6.38 20.78
N PRO A 316 -2.56 7.25 21.80
CA PRO A 316 -3.61 8.14 22.26
C PRO A 316 -4.16 9.00 21.11
N HIS A 317 -5.47 9.25 21.12
CA HIS A 317 -6.18 10.07 20.11
C HIS A 317 -6.37 9.44 18.74
N THR A 318 -6.19 8.13 18.59
CA THR A 318 -6.61 7.42 17.37
C THR A 318 -8.09 7.04 17.48
N ASP A 319 -8.87 7.41 16.47
CA ASP A 319 -10.31 7.14 16.41
C ASP A 319 -10.60 5.76 15.79
N ASN A 320 -10.43 4.71 16.61
CA ASN A 320 -10.70 3.33 16.19
C ASN A 320 -12.19 3.08 15.83
N ALA A 321 -13.10 3.82 16.43
CA ALA A 321 -14.53 3.71 16.08
C ALA A 321 -14.75 4.20 14.64
N CYS A 322 -14.11 5.31 14.25
CA CYS A 322 -14.12 5.79 12.86
C CYS A 322 -13.52 4.75 11.91
N HIS A 323 -12.38 4.16 12.25
CA HIS A 323 -11.73 3.14 11.41
C HIS A 323 -12.63 1.91 11.21
N LEU A 324 -13.21 1.39 12.28
CA LEU A 324 -14.08 0.21 12.22
C LEU A 324 -15.38 0.52 11.47
N GLY A 325 -16.01 1.67 11.76
CA GLY A 325 -17.21 2.11 11.06
C GLY A 325 -16.98 2.30 9.57
N GLY A 326 -15.84 2.90 9.20
CA GLY A 326 -15.41 3.04 7.81
C GLY A 326 -15.18 1.69 7.12
N LEU A 327 -14.47 0.77 7.78
CA LEU A 327 -14.20 -0.59 7.27
C LEU A 327 -15.51 -1.35 6.98
N VAL A 328 -16.43 -1.36 7.93
CA VAL A 328 -17.74 -2.04 7.79
C VAL A 328 -18.60 -1.37 6.73
N GLY A 329 -18.74 -0.03 6.78
CA GLY A 329 -19.51 0.72 5.79
C GLY A 329 -18.94 0.55 4.39
N GLY A 330 -17.62 0.56 4.26
CA GLY A 330 -16.93 0.33 3.01
C GLY A 330 -17.07 -1.11 2.49
N PHE A 331 -17.04 -2.10 3.37
CA PHE A 331 -17.30 -3.50 2.99
C PHE A 331 -18.71 -3.68 2.39
N VAL A 332 -19.73 -3.13 3.06
CA VAL A 332 -21.11 -3.19 2.56
C VAL A 332 -21.27 -2.43 1.25
N ALA A 333 -20.78 -1.19 1.19
CA ALA A 333 -20.83 -0.38 -0.02
C ALA A 333 -20.03 -1.03 -1.18
N GLY A 334 -18.87 -1.60 -0.88
CA GLY A 334 -18.05 -2.29 -1.87
C GLY A 334 -18.73 -3.53 -2.44
N HIS A 335 -19.46 -4.28 -1.62
CA HIS A 335 -20.25 -5.41 -2.10
C HIS A 335 -21.35 -4.97 -3.09
N LEU A 336 -21.98 -3.83 -2.84
CA LEU A 336 -23.05 -3.30 -3.71
C LEU A 336 -22.52 -2.63 -4.97
N LEU A 337 -21.38 -1.94 -4.88
CA LEU A 337 -20.79 -1.16 -5.98
C LEU A 337 -19.87 -1.97 -6.89
N ALA A 338 -19.47 -3.17 -6.48
CA ALA A 338 -18.51 -3.99 -7.23
C ALA A 338 -19.06 -4.35 -8.63
N ARG A 339 -18.19 -4.27 -9.62
CA ARG A 339 -18.45 -4.68 -11.02
C ARG A 339 -17.63 -5.93 -11.36
N SER A 340 -18.08 -6.70 -12.36
CA SER A 340 -17.26 -7.77 -12.92
C SER A 340 -16.18 -7.19 -13.85
N LEU A 341 -14.97 -7.75 -13.79
CA LEU A 341 -13.84 -7.40 -14.67
C LEU A 341 -13.73 -8.36 -15.88
N HIS A 342 -14.81 -9.00 -16.29
CA HIS A 342 -14.78 -9.83 -17.49
C HIS A 342 -14.52 -8.94 -18.71
N MET A 343 -13.56 -9.35 -19.54
CA MET A 343 -13.36 -8.72 -20.84
C MET A 343 -14.59 -8.98 -21.71
N PRO A 344 -15.04 -7.99 -22.51
CA PRO A 344 -16.00 -8.27 -23.56
C PRO A 344 -15.42 -9.36 -24.45
N GLU A 345 -16.23 -10.37 -24.80
CA GLU A 345 -15.83 -11.35 -25.82
C GLU A 345 -15.35 -10.56 -27.03
N GLN A 346 -14.11 -10.78 -27.47
CA GLN A 346 -13.64 -10.24 -28.71
C GLN A 346 -14.58 -10.79 -29.78
N ARG A 347 -15.41 -9.91 -30.34
CA ARG A 347 -16.12 -10.23 -31.58
C ARG A 347 -15.04 -10.66 -32.55
N THR A 348 -14.93 -11.95 -32.76
CA THR A 348 -14.17 -12.53 -33.86
C THR A 348 -14.84 -11.95 -35.12
N GLU A 349 -14.33 -10.82 -35.62
CA GLU A 349 -14.65 -10.38 -36.97
C GLU A 349 -14.22 -11.51 -37.86
N ARG A 350 -15.20 -12.31 -38.22
CA ARG A 350 -15.08 -13.18 -39.40
C ARG A 350 -14.74 -12.25 -40.55
N ARG A 351 -13.48 -12.11 -40.87
CA ARG A 351 -13.06 -11.74 -42.21
C ARG A 351 -13.46 -12.92 -43.13
N THR A 352 -14.73 -12.90 -43.53
CA THR A 352 -15.16 -13.59 -44.75
C THR A 352 -14.71 -12.73 -45.89
N THR A 353 -13.83 -13.24 -46.65
CA THR A 353 -13.50 -13.22 -48.07
C THR A 353 -12.05 -12.95 -48.34
#